data_c228b8c8aceb380e43576e951ea477f9
#
_entry.id   c228b8c8aceb380e43576e951ea477f9
#
_cell.length_a   1.000
_cell.length_b   1.000
_cell.length_c   1.000
_cell.angle_alpha   90.00
_cell.angle_beta   90.00
_cell.angle_gamma   90.00
#
_symmetry.space_group_name_H-M   'P 1'
#
loop_
_entity.id
_entity.type
_entity.pdbx_description
1 polymer ?
#
loop_
_entity_poly.entity_id
_entity_poly.type
_entity_poly.pdbx_seq_one_letter_code
_entity_poly.pdbx_strand_id
1 'polypeptide(L)'
;NVCNYERNNYKNLGLEKYPDWYYQKSKHKDDLWFKSLPSQTAQEICKLLDKSWKSFYRLKESGGIENPGTPRYKKDKMPITYMQNGIQHENGSYNVRLSLPKKLKEYMAHTYDIRAAYLYLKNPVFSNMDIIKQIKIYPPANDGTSRILVIYEVEDVLPEADNGHYLSIDLGLHNLMTCYDNVGKTFIIGREYLSLSYFYNKEIARVQSQWGRIQAAREMEDLKTSKHLQKLYRKKNDCIKDYIHKMTRYITNYC
;
A
#
# COMPACT_ATOMS: atom_id res chain seq x y z
N ASN A 1 -18.73 1.47 0.49
CA ASN A 1 -19.73 0.84 1.39
C ASN A 1 -21.05 0.59 0.66
N VAL A 2 -21.58 1.54 -0.16
CA VAL A 2 -22.83 1.37 -0.92
C VAL A 2 -22.82 0.07 -1.73
N CYS A 3 -21.82 -0.12 -2.59
CA CYS A 3 -21.69 -1.32 -3.41
C CYS A 3 -21.61 -2.62 -2.57
N ASN A 4 -21.00 -2.57 -1.38
CA ASN A 4 -20.94 -3.73 -0.48
C ASN A 4 -22.29 -4.02 0.17
N TYR A 5 -23.06 -2.98 0.51
CA TYR A 5 -24.43 -3.13 0.98
C TYR A 5 -25.31 -3.80 -0.06
N GLU A 6 -25.25 -3.39 -1.32
CA GLU A 6 -25.99 -4.00 -2.42
C GLU A 6 -25.68 -5.49 -2.57
N ARG A 7 -24.41 -5.88 -2.48
CA ARG A 7 -23.99 -7.28 -2.59
C ARG A 7 -24.45 -8.13 -1.42
N ASN A 8 -24.40 -7.59 -0.20
CA ASN A 8 -24.91 -8.29 0.97
C ASN A 8 -26.43 -8.47 0.96
N ASN A 9 -27.17 -7.55 0.34
CA ASN A 9 -28.63 -7.47 0.42
C ASN A 9 -29.32 -7.62 -0.94
N TYR A 10 -28.65 -8.15 -1.96
CA TYR A 10 -29.16 -8.12 -3.34
C TYR A 10 -30.55 -8.75 -3.51
N LYS A 11 -30.85 -9.84 -2.78
CA LYS A 11 -32.16 -10.49 -2.78
C LYS A 11 -33.24 -9.59 -2.17
N ASN A 12 -32.93 -8.95 -1.04
CA ASN A 12 -33.86 -8.03 -0.36
C ASN A 12 -34.12 -6.76 -1.17
N LEU A 13 -33.18 -6.39 -2.05
CA LEU A 13 -33.29 -5.27 -2.97
C LEU A 13 -34.01 -5.62 -4.27
N GLY A 14 -34.52 -6.85 -4.40
CA GLY A 14 -35.25 -7.31 -5.59
C GLY A 14 -34.37 -7.46 -6.84
N LEU A 15 -33.05 -7.62 -6.67
CA LEU A 15 -32.15 -7.84 -7.79
C LEU A 15 -32.17 -9.30 -8.21
N GLU A 16 -32.51 -9.57 -9.48
CA GLU A 16 -32.55 -10.92 -10.05
C GLU A 16 -31.17 -11.58 -10.06
N LYS A 17 -30.13 -10.80 -10.31
CA LYS A 17 -28.74 -11.27 -10.39
C LYS A 17 -27.87 -10.60 -9.33
N TYR A 18 -26.88 -11.35 -8.86
CA TYR A 18 -25.84 -10.82 -7.98
C TYR A 18 -25.10 -9.67 -8.67
N PRO A 19 -25.04 -8.47 -8.05
CA PRO A 19 -24.47 -7.29 -8.70
C PRO A 19 -22.95 -7.41 -8.79
N ASP A 20 -22.44 -7.57 -10.00
CA ASP A 20 -21.02 -7.53 -10.30
C ASP A 20 -20.51 -6.09 -10.39
N TRP A 21 -19.21 -5.94 -10.64
CA TRP A 21 -18.61 -4.61 -10.73
C TRP A 21 -19.06 -3.81 -11.96
N TYR A 22 -19.45 -4.47 -13.06
CA TYR A 22 -19.99 -3.81 -14.26
C TYR A 22 -21.35 -3.19 -13.98
N TYR A 23 -22.24 -3.96 -13.36
CA TYR A 23 -23.55 -3.47 -12.92
C TYR A 23 -23.40 -2.28 -11.98
N GLN A 24 -22.56 -2.42 -10.93
CA GLN A 24 -22.37 -1.38 -9.93
C GLN A 24 -21.73 -0.11 -10.52
N LYS A 25 -20.74 -0.25 -11.40
CA LYS A 25 -20.16 0.87 -12.13
C LYS A 25 -21.21 1.61 -12.97
N SER A 26 -22.07 0.89 -13.68
CA SER A 26 -23.10 1.48 -14.52
C SER A 26 -24.19 2.17 -13.70
N LYS A 27 -24.63 1.54 -12.64
CA LYS A 27 -25.68 2.06 -11.73
C LYS A 27 -25.25 3.33 -11.03
N HIS A 28 -24.01 3.38 -10.52
CA HIS A 28 -23.51 4.47 -9.70
C HIS A 28 -22.75 5.57 -10.45
N LYS A 29 -22.65 5.49 -11.78
CA LYS A 29 -21.88 6.44 -12.59
C LYS A 29 -22.29 7.91 -12.39
N ASP A 30 -23.54 8.14 -12.00
CA ASP A 30 -24.11 9.48 -11.80
C ASP A 30 -24.11 9.93 -10.34
N ASP A 31 -23.78 9.06 -9.41
CA ASP A 31 -23.68 9.38 -7.99
C ASP A 31 -22.57 10.41 -7.72
N LEU A 32 -22.81 11.27 -6.75
CA LEU A 32 -21.87 12.32 -6.36
C LEU A 32 -20.49 11.76 -5.99
N TRP A 33 -20.45 10.68 -5.21
CA TRP A 33 -19.21 10.04 -4.80
C TRP A 33 -18.41 9.49 -5.99
N PHE A 34 -19.10 8.93 -7.01
CA PHE A 34 -18.47 8.43 -8.22
C PHE A 34 -17.89 9.57 -9.06
N LYS A 35 -18.66 10.65 -9.24
CA LYS A 35 -18.25 11.85 -9.99
C LYS A 35 -17.19 12.69 -9.27
N SER A 36 -17.00 12.49 -7.97
CA SER A 36 -15.95 13.15 -7.18
C SER A 36 -14.58 12.47 -7.26
N LEU A 37 -14.51 11.31 -7.92
CA LEU A 37 -13.27 10.57 -8.19
C LEU A 37 -12.98 10.55 -9.69
N PRO A 38 -11.69 10.44 -10.11
CA PRO A 38 -11.39 10.11 -11.49
C PRO A 38 -12.12 8.82 -11.89
N SER A 39 -12.73 8.79 -13.08
CA SER A 39 -13.65 7.70 -13.45
C SER A 39 -13.07 6.30 -13.33
N GLN A 40 -11.80 6.12 -13.70
CA GLN A 40 -11.10 4.85 -13.52
C GLN A 40 -10.85 4.51 -12.05
N THR A 41 -10.54 5.51 -11.22
CA THR A 41 -10.40 5.33 -9.76
C THR A 41 -11.71 4.81 -9.15
N ALA A 42 -12.84 5.41 -9.53
CA ALA A 42 -14.16 4.96 -9.06
C ALA A 42 -14.47 3.53 -9.52
N GLN A 43 -14.14 3.19 -10.78
CA GLN A 43 -14.28 1.82 -11.30
C GLN A 43 -13.39 0.83 -10.56
N GLU A 44 -12.15 1.20 -10.23
CA GLU A 44 -11.24 0.32 -9.48
C GLU A 44 -11.77 -0.02 -8.09
N ILE A 45 -12.49 0.89 -7.43
CA ILE A 45 -13.14 0.59 -6.14
C ILE A 45 -14.18 -0.54 -6.31
N CYS A 46 -14.98 -0.49 -7.38
CA CYS A 46 -15.94 -1.55 -7.68
C CYS A 46 -15.25 -2.88 -8.00
N LYS A 47 -14.15 -2.86 -8.76
CA LYS A 47 -13.35 -4.05 -9.09
C LYS A 47 -12.67 -4.67 -7.87
N LEU A 48 -12.11 -3.84 -6.98
CA LEU A 48 -11.48 -4.31 -5.73
C LEU A 48 -12.49 -5.03 -4.83
N LEU A 49 -13.71 -4.48 -4.74
CA LEU A 49 -14.79 -5.12 -4.01
C LEU A 49 -15.18 -6.45 -4.67
N ASP A 50 -15.28 -6.48 -5.99
CA ASP A 50 -15.61 -7.70 -6.75
C ASP A 50 -14.57 -8.81 -6.51
N LYS A 51 -13.26 -8.46 -6.55
CA LYS A 51 -12.18 -9.39 -6.21
C LYS A 51 -12.32 -9.93 -4.77
N SER A 52 -12.66 -9.07 -3.82
CA SER A 52 -12.84 -9.47 -2.42
C SER A 52 -13.99 -10.47 -2.26
N TRP A 53 -15.10 -10.26 -2.94
CA TRP A 53 -16.24 -11.19 -2.94
C TRP A 53 -15.92 -12.50 -3.65
N LYS A 54 -15.24 -12.46 -4.79
CA LYS A 54 -14.77 -13.67 -5.48
C LYS A 54 -13.82 -14.49 -4.60
N SER A 55 -12.92 -13.84 -3.88
CA SER A 55 -12.04 -14.53 -2.92
C SER A 55 -12.83 -15.16 -1.77
N PHE A 56 -13.83 -14.48 -1.24
CA PHE A 56 -14.72 -15.03 -0.22
C PHE A 56 -15.44 -16.30 -0.71
N TYR A 57 -16.03 -16.27 -1.90
CA TYR A 57 -16.72 -17.45 -2.45
C TYR A 57 -15.77 -18.61 -2.70
N ARG A 58 -14.57 -18.36 -3.24
CA ARG A 58 -13.55 -19.41 -3.41
C ARG A 58 -13.14 -20.05 -2.07
N LEU A 59 -12.96 -19.26 -1.03
CA LEU A 59 -12.64 -19.78 0.31
C LEU A 59 -13.78 -20.64 0.86
N LYS A 60 -15.02 -20.23 0.62
CA LYS A 60 -16.21 -20.99 1.03
C LYS A 60 -16.32 -22.31 0.28
N GLU A 61 -16.03 -22.32 -1.02
CA GLU A 61 -16.08 -23.52 -1.88
C GLU A 61 -14.94 -24.49 -1.58
N SER A 62 -13.73 -23.98 -1.33
CA SER A 62 -12.54 -24.82 -1.08
C SER A 62 -12.54 -25.52 0.27
N GLY A 63 -13.39 -25.11 1.21
CA GLY A 63 -13.43 -25.67 2.56
C GLY A 63 -12.17 -25.43 3.40
N GLY A 64 -11.21 -24.64 2.89
CA GLY A 64 -9.95 -24.40 3.58
C GLY A 64 -10.05 -23.54 4.85
N ILE A 65 -11.18 -22.83 5.02
CA ILE A 65 -11.53 -22.07 6.20
C ILE A 65 -12.95 -22.42 6.57
N GLU A 66 -13.18 -22.86 7.79
CA GLU A 66 -14.47 -23.36 8.27
C GLU A 66 -15.58 -22.31 8.15
N ASN A 67 -15.30 -21.05 8.51
CA ASN A 67 -16.26 -19.95 8.44
C ASN A 67 -15.60 -18.69 7.85
N PRO A 68 -15.45 -18.58 6.52
CA PRO A 68 -14.88 -17.39 5.91
C PRO A 68 -15.81 -16.18 6.11
N GLY A 69 -15.25 -15.06 6.56
CA GLY A 69 -16.01 -13.82 6.75
C GLY A 69 -16.28 -13.10 5.43
N THR A 70 -17.46 -12.54 5.27
CA THR A 70 -17.80 -11.66 4.12
C THR A 70 -16.94 -10.39 4.13
N PRO A 71 -16.71 -9.74 2.98
CA PRO A 71 -16.02 -8.46 2.92
C PRO A 71 -16.68 -7.42 3.83
N ARG A 72 -15.90 -6.86 4.77
CA ARG A 72 -16.39 -5.91 5.77
C ARG A 72 -16.58 -4.51 5.17
N TYR A 73 -17.47 -3.73 5.79
CA TYR A 73 -17.59 -2.30 5.50
C TYR A 73 -16.32 -1.56 5.94
N LYS A 74 -15.86 -0.63 5.10
CA LYS A 74 -14.71 0.21 5.45
C LYS A 74 -15.15 1.34 6.38
N LYS A 75 -14.49 1.45 7.53
CA LYS A 75 -14.69 2.51 8.52
C LYS A 75 -13.77 3.70 8.27
N ASP A 76 -12.57 3.43 7.74
CA ASP A 76 -11.51 4.42 7.55
C ASP A 76 -11.42 4.93 6.11
N LYS A 77 -10.65 5.99 5.93
CA LYS A 77 -10.29 6.53 4.63
C LYS A 77 -9.54 5.48 3.81
N MET A 78 -9.88 5.36 2.54
CA MET A 78 -9.24 4.42 1.62
C MET A 78 -8.17 5.12 0.76
N PRO A 79 -7.14 4.39 0.31
CA PRO A 79 -6.23 4.91 -0.70
C PRO A 79 -6.96 5.24 -2.00
N ILE A 80 -6.53 6.31 -2.66
CA ILE A 80 -6.96 6.67 -4.01
C ILE A 80 -5.98 6.07 -5.00
N THR A 81 -6.48 5.37 -6.01
CA THR A 81 -5.66 4.75 -7.05
C THR A 81 -5.90 5.45 -8.38
N TYR A 82 -4.86 6.07 -8.91
CA TYR A 82 -4.84 6.60 -10.27
C TYR A 82 -4.32 5.54 -11.22
N MET A 83 -5.05 5.32 -12.31
CA MET A 83 -4.64 4.47 -13.42
C MET A 83 -3.99 5.32 -14.50
N GLN A 84 -3.30 4.70 -15.44
CA GLN A 84 -2.49 5.33 -16.48
C GLN A 84 -3.18 6.53 -17.16
N ASN A 85 -4.46 6.44 -17.51
CA ASN A 85 -5.21 7.52 -18.17
C ASN A 85 -5.41 8.77 -17.29
N GLY A 86 -5.26 8.64 -15.97
CA GLY A 86 -5.34 9.77 -15.03
C GLY A 86 -3.99 10.36 -14.67
N ILE A 87 -2.91 9.82 -15.23
CA ILE A 87 -1.52 10.16 -14.94
C ILE A 87 -0.90 10.78 -16.18
N GLN A 88 -0.27 11.93 -16.03
CA GLN A 88 0.52 12.57 -17.08
C GLN A 88 1.96 12.71 -16.59
N HIS A 89 2.87 12.08 -17.27
CA HIS A 89 4.31 12.10 -17.00
C HIS A 89 5.07 12.13 -18.33
N GLU A 90 6.08 12.98 -18.39
CA GLU A 90 7.01 13.08 -19.52
C GLU A 90 8.33 12.44 -19.11
N ASN A 91 8.92 11.63 -19.97
CA ASN A 91 10.19 10.96 -19.72
C ASN A 91 11.27 11.96 -19.30
N GLY A 92 12.04 11.63 -18.29
CA GLY A 92 13.04 12.51 -17.71
C GLY A 92 12.50 13.63 -16.81
N SER A 93 11.19 13.78 -16.68
CA SER A 93 10.58 14.81 -15.85
C SER A 93 10.56 14.41 -14.37
N TYR A 94 10.82 15.38 -13.49
CA TYR A 94 10.63 15.22 -12.03
C TYR A 94 9.17 15.39 -11.61
N ASN A 95 8.29 15.75 -12.54
CA ASN A 95 6.91 16.08 -12.23
C ASN A 95 5.95 15.05 -12.81
N VAL A 96 4.99 14.67 -12.00
CA VAL A 96 3.83 13.88 -12.41
C VAL A 96 2.56 14.67 -12.12
N ARG A 97 1.65 14.75 -13.09
CA ARG A 97 0.35 15.41 -12.97
C ARG A 97 -0.75 14.38 -12.89
N LEU A 98 -1.61 14.50 -11.89
CA LEU A 98 -2.75 13.64 -11.68
C LEU A 98 -4.04 14.41 -11.95
N SER A 99 -4.93 13.83 -12.75
CA SER A 99 -6.20 14.46 -13.12
C SER A 99 -7.12 14.62 -11.92
N LEU A 100 -7.70 15.81 -11.75
CA LEU A 100 -8.74 16.07 -10.76
C LEU A 100 -10.11 16.08 -11.42
N PRO A 101 -11.11 15.36 -10.89
CA PRO A 101 -12.47 15.36 -11.44
C PRO A 101 -13.15 16.70 -11.23
N LYS A 102 -14.10 17.02 -12.14
CA LYS A 102 -14.80 18.32 -12.14
C LYS A 102 -15.45 18.63 -10.78
N LYS A 103 -16.17 17.66 -10.22
CA LYS A 103 -16.87 17.84 -8.94
C LYS A 103 -15.94 18.09 -7.76
N LEU A 104 -14.75 17.45 -7.76
CA LEU A 104 -13.73 17.72 -6.74
C LEU A 104 -13.14 19.13 -6.90
N LYS A 105 -12.88 19.58 -8.14
CA LYS A 105 -12.40 20.95 -8.41
C LYS A 105 -13.41 22.00 -7.94
N GLU A 106 -14.69 21.81 -8.26
CA GLU A 106 -15.78 22.68 -7.80
C GLU A 106 -15.83 22.76 -6.27
N TYR A 107 -15.76 21.60 -5.60
CA TYR A 107 -15.75 21.53 -4.15
C TYR A 107 -14.53 22.24 -3.53
N MET A 108 -13.33 21.99 -4.06
CA MET A 108 -12.09 22.61 -3.58
C MET A 108 -12.10 24.13 -3.76
N ALA A 109 -12.61 24.62 -4.91
CA ALA A 109 -12.73 26.04 -5.17
C ALA A 109 -13.72 26.70 -4.22
N HIS A 110 -14.90 26.07 -3.99
CA HIS A 110 -15.93 26.64 -3.13
C HIS A 110 -15.58 26.60 -1.63
N THR A 111 -14.97 25.49 -1.17
CA THR A 111 -14.76 25.26 0.27
C THR A 111 -13.44 25.80 0.78
N TYR A 112 -12.40 25.77 -0.06
CA TYR A 112 -11.03 26.10 0.34
C TYR A 112 -10.38 27.19 -0.52
N ASP A 113 -11.10 27.75 -1.49
CA ASP A 113 -10.58 28.68 -2.52
C ASP A 113 -9.35 28.13 -3.29
N ILE A 114 -9.28 26.79 -3.42
CA ILE A 114 -8.20 26.11 -4.14
C ILE A 114 -8.64 25.87 -5.58
N ARG A 115 -8.03 26.58 -6.54
CA ARG A 115 -8.29 26.48 -7.98
C ARG A 115 -7.16 25.70 -8.66
N ALA A 116 -7.14 24.37 -8.48
CA ALA A 116 -6.15 23.49 -9.07
C ALA A 116 -6.74 22.70 -10.26
N ALA A 117 -6.04 22.69 -11.39
CA ALA A 117 -6.40 21.85 -12.54
C ALA A 117 -5.96 20.40 -12.34
N TYR A 118 -4.82 20.21 -11.69
CA TYR A 118 -4.18 18.92 -11.44
C TYR A 118 -3.61 18.86 -10.03
N LEU A 119 -3.42 17.64 -9.52
CA LEU A 119 -2.55 17.39 -8.38
C LEU A 119 -1.14 17.11 -8.91
N TYR A 120 -0.16 17.88 -8.45
CA TYR A 120 1.23 17.72 -8.85
C TYR A 120 2.01 16.94 -7.80
N LEU A 121 2.73 15.94 -8.26
CA LEU A 121 3.73 15.23 -7.49
C LEU A 121 5.10 15.58 -8.06
N LYS A 122 6.04 15.99 -7.20
CA LYS A 122 7.39 16.34 -7.61
C LYS A 122 8.41 15.53 -6.81
N ASN A 123 9.20 14.73 -7.52
CA ASN A 123 10.30 13.96 -6.95
C ASN A 123 11.33 13.63 -8.04
N PRO A 124 12.65 13.78 -7.77
CA PRO A 124 13.69 13.40 -8.72
C PRO A 124 13.60 11.95 -9.21
N VAL A 125 13.11 11.03 -8.39
CA VAL A 125 12.96 9.61 -8.75
C VAL A 125 12.06 9.41 -9.97
N PHE A 126 11.13 10.32 -10.26
CA PHE A 126 10.24 10.20 -11.43
C PHE A 126 10.98 10.30 -12.75
N SER A 127 12.13 10.96 -12.82
CA SER A 127 12.93 11.05 -14.07
C SER A 127 13.44 9.70 -14.57
N ASN A 128 13.49 8.69 -13.73
CA ASN A 128 13.94 7.34 -14.06
C ASN A 128 12.76 6.38 -14.35
N MET A 129 11.54 6.91 -14.50
CA MET A 129 10.33 6.13 -14.72
C MET A 129 9.74 6.49 -16.07
N ASP A 130 9.86 5.63 -17.09
CA ASP A 130 9.35 5.92 -18.42
C ASP A 130 7.84 5.82 -18.49
N ILE A 131 7.27 4.70 -18.10
CA ILE A 131 5.83 4.43 -18.18
C ILE A 131 5.26 4.15 -16.79
N ILE A 132 4.56 5.12 -16.22
CA ILE A 132 3.87 4.96 -14.95
C ILE A 132 2.50 4.32 -15.20
N LYS A 133 2.28 3.11 -14.71
CA LYS A 133 1.03 2.35 -14.86
C LYS A 133 -0.01 2.72 -13.81
N GLN A 134 0.43 2.98 -12.58
CA GLN A 134 -0.48 3.23 -11.47
C GLN A 134 0.19 4.07 -10.39
N ILE A 135 -0.57 5.00 -9.82
CA ILE A 135 -0.17 5.73 -8.60
C ILE A 135 -1.24 5.55 -7.55
N LYS A 136 -0.84 5.07 -6.37
CA LYS A 136 -1.72 4.91 -5.23
C LYS A 136 -1.31 5.88 -4.12
N ILE A 137 -2.24 6.74 -3.72
CA ILE A 137 -2.05 7.72 -2.65
C ILE A 137 -2.79 7.22 -1.42
N TYR A 138 -2.04 6.96 -0.36
CA TYR A 138 -2.60 6.56 0.92
C TYR A 138 -3.07 7.78 1.72
N PRO A 139 -4.16 7.63 2.49
CA PRO A 139 -4.60 8.69 3.39
C PRO A 139 -3.47 9.14 4.31
N PRO A 140 -3.47 10.42 4.74
CA PRO A 140 -2.47 10.88 5.68
C PRO A 140 -2.56 10.08 6.99
N ALA A 141 -1.39 9.65 7.47
CA ALA A 141 -1.25 9.06 8.80
C ALA A 141 -1.42 10.14 9.88
N ASN A 142 -1.49 9.74 11.15
CA ASN A 142 -1.69 10.68 12.26
C ASN A 142 -0.55 11.71 12.41
N ASP A 143 0.59 11.47 11.79
CA ASP A 143 1.72 12.42 11.75
C ASP A 143 1.62 13.41 10.58
N GLY A 144 0.54 13.35 9.79
CA GLY A 144 0.28 14.21 8.64
C GLY A 144 0.98 13.76 7.34
N THR A 145 1.75 12.66 7.36
CA THR A 145 2.44 12.17 6.16
C THR A 145 1.55 11.24 5.34
N SER A 146 1.54 11.41 4.02
CA SER A 146 0.92 10.47 3.09
C SER A 146 1.98 9.65 2.38
N ARG A 147 1.69 8.37 2.18
CA ARG A 147 2.53 7.49 1.37
C ARG A 147 2.00 7.47 -0.06
N ILE A 148 2.92 7.51 -1.01
CA ILE A 148 2.61 7.34 -2.42
C ILE A 148 3.33 6.10 -2.91
N LEU A 149 2.58 5.18 -3.52
CA LEU A 149 3.11 4.00 -4.20
C LEU A 149 3.01 4.24 -5.69
N VAL A 150 4.11 4.09 -6.39
CA VAL A 150 4.19 4.22 -7.85
C VAL A 150 4.52 2.86 -8.44
N ILE A 151 3.73 2.42 -9.41
CA ILE A 151 3.96 1.22 -10.20
C ILE A 151 4.28 1.67 -11.61
N TYR A 152 5.46 1.34 -12.08
CA TYR A 152 5.96 1.73 -13.40
C TYR A 152 6.55 0.52 -14.13
N GLU A 153 6.64 0.62 -15.42
CA GLU A 153 7.23 -0.40 -16.28
C GLU A 153 8.74 -0.22 -16.29
N VAL A 154 9.45 -1.32 -16.21
CA VAL A 154 10.90 -1.40 -16.36
C VAL A 154 11.15 -2.34 -17.52
N GLU A 155 12.09 -2.02 -18.39
CA GLU A 155 12.53 -2.94 -19.42
C GLU A 155 13.13 -4.19 -18.79
N ASP A 156 12.82 -5.34 -19.35
CA ASP A 156 13.40 -6.60 -18.91
C ASP A 156 14.91 -6.59 -19.18
N VAL A 157 15.68 -6.69 -18.12
CA VAL A 157 17.12 -6.86 -18.23
C VAL A 157 17.37 -8.32 -18.57
N LEU A 158 18.07 -8.58 -19.66
CA LEU A 158 18.51 -9.94 -20.00
C LEU A 158 19.38 -10.47 -18.86
N PRO A 159 19.17 -11.74 -18.42
CA PRO A 159 20.01 -12.35 -17.42
C PRO A 159 21.48 -12.28 -17.89
N GLU A 160 22.37 -11.97 -17.00
CA GLU A 160 23.81 -12.11 -17.28
C GLU A 160 24.15 -13.58 -17.57
N ALA A 161 25.19 -13.79 -18.36
CA ALA A 161 25.65 -15.15 -18.63
C ALA A 161 26.10 -15.81 -17.32
N ASP A 162 25.83 -17.11 -17.19
CA ASP A 162 26.27 -17.87 -16.03
C ASP A 162 27.81 -17.84 -15.96
N ASN A 163 28.32 -17.23 -14.90
CA ASN A 163 29.75 -17.08 -14.64
C ASN A 163 30.31 -18.27 -13.85
N GLY A 164 29.49 -19.28 -13.51
CA GLY A 164 29.88 -20.43 -12.71
C GLY A 164 30.09 -20.13 -11.23
N HIS A 165 29.76 -18.94 -10.75
CA HIS A 165 29.89 -18.55 -9.35
C HIS A 165 28.54 -18.66 -8.63
N TYR A 166 28.41 -19.61 -7.73
CA TYR A 166 27.18 -19.93 -7.04
C TYR A 166 27.27 -19.63 -5.54
N LEU A 167 26.24 -19.06 -4.97
CA LEU A 167 26.12 -18.75 -3.56
C LEU A 167 24.92 -19.47 -2.94
N SER A 168 25.18 -20.36 -1.98
CA SER A 168 24.13 -20.91 -1.13
C SER A 168 23.90 -20.01 0.07
N ILE A 169 22.63 -19.72 0.39
CA ILE A 169 22.24 -18.85 1.50
C ILE A 169 21.28 -19.61 2.42
N ASP A 170 21.69 -19.79 3.67
CA ASP A 170 20.84 -20.27 4.74
C ASP A 170 20.32 -19.08 5.56
N LEU A 171 18.99 -19.00 5.70
CA LEU A 171 18.32 -17.92 6.44
C LEU A 171 18.05 -18.36 7.88
N GLY A 172 18.62 -17.62 8.82
CA GLY A 172 18.49 -17.90 10.24
C GLY A 172 18.01 -16.70 11.05
N LEU A 173 17.60 -16.95 12.30
CA LEU A 173 17.14 -15.89 13.19
C LEU A 173 18.30 -15.07 13.78
N HIS A 174 19.37 -15.72 14.19
CA HIS A 174 20.54 -15.06 14.81
C HIS A 174 21.53 -14.54 13.77
N ASN A 175 21.82 -15.36 12.79
CA ASN A 175 22.57 -14.99 11.59
C ASN A 175 21.54 -14.87 10.48
N LEU A 176 21.21 -13.65 10.06
CA LEU A 176 20.13 -13.51 9.09
C LEU A 176 20.41 -14.26 7.80
N MET A 177 21.70 -14.28 7.38
CA MET A 177 22.17 -15.04 6.24
C MET A 177 23.53 -15.67 6.57
N THR A 178 23.62 -17.00 6.46
CA THR A 178 24.88 -17.73 6.42
C THR A 178 25.10 -18.14 4.98
N CYS A 179 26.18 -17.68 4.40
CA CYS A 179 26.49 -17.82 2.99
C CYS A 179 27.68 -18.76 2.80
N TYR A 180 27.57 -19.63 1.78
CA TYR A 180 28.66 -20.51 1.32
C TYR A 180 28.73 -20.45 -0.20
N ASP A 181 29.90 -20.11 -0.74
CA ASP A 181 30.12 -20.11 -2.17
C ASP A 181 30.77 -21.42 -2.67
N ASN A 182 30.68 -21.66 -3.97
CA ASN A 182 31.25 -22.84 -4.59
C ASN A 182 32.79 -22.82 -4.70
N VAL A 183 33.43 -21.74 -4.27
CA VAL A 183 34.89 -21.60 -4.18
C VAL A 183 35.41 -21.99 -2.77
N GLY A 184 34.50 -22.31 -1.85
CA GLY A 184 34.81 -22.76 -0.49
C GLY A 184 34.81 -21.64 0.58
N LYS A 185 34.37 -20.44 0.26
CA LYS A 185 34.31 -19.34 1.22
C LYS A 185 32.98 -19.31 1.97
N THR A 186 33.04 -19.20 3.29
CA THR A 186 31.86 -19.06 4.16
C THR A 186 31.88 -17.70 4.84
N PHE A 187 30.74 -17.04 4.85
CA PHE A 187 30.60 -15.76 5.56
C PHE A 187 29.16 -15.56 6.09
N ILE A 188 29.02 -14.68 7.07
CA ILE A 188 27.74 -14.40 7.71
C ILE A 188 27.43 -12.92 7.56
N ILE A 189 26.18 -12.64 7.16
CA ILE A 189 25.65 -11.27 7.02
C ILE A 189 24.41 -11.14 7.90
N GLY A 190 24.20 -9.95 8.44
CA GLY A 190 22.93 -9.62 9.07
C GLY A 190 22.86 -9.89 10.57
N ARG A 191 23.99 -10.07 11.28
CA ARG A 191 24.02 -10.23 12.74
C ARG A 191 23.41 -9.04 13.49
N GLU A 192 23.56 -7.84 12.97
CA GLU A 192 23.03 -6.63 13.59
C GLU A 192 21.52 -6.48 13.47
N TYR A 193 20.86 -7.25 12.60
CA TYR A 193 19.42 -7.20 12.41
C TYR A 193 18.64 -7.40 13.71
N LEU A 194 19.01 -8.40 14.51
CA LEU A 194 18.36 -8.67 15.79
C LEU A 194 18.57 -7.53 16.79
N SER A 195 19.81 -7.02 16.91
CA SER A 195 20.12 -5.90 17.81
C SER A 195 19.28 -4.67 17.47
N LEU A 196 19.18 -4.34 16.18
CA LEU A 196 18.35 -3.25 15.68
C LEU A 196 16.86 -3.49 16.00
N SER A 197 16.38 -4.70 15.76
CA SER A 197 14.99 -5.07 16.04
C SER A 197 14.67 -5.02 17.54
N TYR A 198 15.54 -5.53 18.40
CA TYR A 198 15.37 -5.50 19.85
C TYR A 198 15.38 -4.08 20.41
N PHE A 199 16.31 -3.24 19.93
CA PHE A 199 16.37 -1.84 20.32
C PHE A 199 15.03 -1.14 20.07
N TYR A 200 14.51 -1.22 18.85
CA TYR A 200 13.23 -0.58 18.52
C TYR A 200 12.05 -1.21 19.24
N ASN A 201 12.03 -2.53 19.44
CA ASN A 201 10.96 -3.21 20.17
C ASN A 201 10.91 -2.72 21.61
N LYS A 202 12.07 -2.57 22.28
CA LYS A 202 12.17 -2.06 23.64
C LYS A 202 11.66 -0.61 23.75
N GLU A 203 12.08 0.26 22.82
CA GLU A 203 11.63 1.65 22.79
C GLU A 203 10.13 1.77 22.51
N ILE A 204 9.60 0.99 21.57
CA ILE A 204 8.17 0.94 21.26
C ILE A 204 7.38 0.48 22.49
N ALA A 205 7.80 -0.60 23.15
CA ALA A 205 7.13 -1.11 24.37
C ALA A 205 7.12 -0.06 25.49
N ARG A 206 8.25 0.65 25.70
CA ARG A 206 8.35 1.73 26.67
C ARG A 206 7.34 2.85 26.41
N VAL A 207 7.28 3.32 25.16
CA VAL A 207 6.37 4.40 24.77
C VAL A 207 4.91 3.93 24.80
N GLN A 208 4.63 2.69 24.40
CA GLN A 208 3.28 2.10 24.50
C GLN A 208 2.81 2.05 25.96
N SER A 209 3.67 1.61 26.88
CA SER A 209 3.33 1.56 28.33
C SER A 209 3.03 2.95 28.88
N GLN A 210 3.86 3.94 28.57
CA GLN A 210 3.63 5.33 28.99
C GLN A 210 2.31 5.89 28.41
N TRP A 211 2.06 5.65 27.12
CA TRP A 211 0.85 6.10 26.47
C TRP A 211 -0.41 5.42 27.01
N GLY A 212 -0.33 4.11 27.28
CA GLY A 212 -1.42 3.35 27.92
C GLY A 212 -1.79 3.92 29.30
N ARG A 213 -0.80 4.29 30.13
CA ARG A 213 -1.04 4.95 31.42
C ARG A 213 -1.75 6.30 31.27
N ILE A 214 -1.35 7.11 30.28
CA ILE A 214 -1.99 8.41 30.01
C ILE A 214 -3.44 8.22 29.55
N GLN A 215 -3.69 7.24 28.69
CA GLN A 215 -5.05 6.93 28.22
C GLN A 215 -5.95 6.43 29.36
N ALA A 216 -5.44 5.55 30.21
CA ALA A 216 -6.15 5.07 31.39
C ALA A 216 -6.46 6.21 32.37
N ALA A 217 -5.51 7.10 32.63
CA ALA A 217 -5.73 8.26 33.50
C ALA A 217 -6.73 9.29 32.91
N ARG A 218 -6.97 9.25 31.61
CA ARG A 218 -7.95 10.09 30.90
C ARG A 218 -9.29 9.41 30.63
N GLU A 219 -9.47 8.19 31.14
CA GLU A 219 -10.68 7.37 30.96
C GLU A 219 -11.10 7.26 29.48
N MET A 220 -10.12 7.12 28.58
CA MET A 220 -10.39 7.06 27.14
C MET A 220 -10.94 5.67 26.78
N GLU A 221 -12.17 5.63 26.29
CA GLU A 221 -12.82 4.39 25.81
C GLU A 221 -12.13 3.84 24.56
N ASP A 222 -11.75 4.71 23.63
CA ASP A 222 -11.05 4.34 22.39
C ASP A 222 -9.55 4.54 22.52
N LEU A 223 -8.78 3.44 22.56
CA LEU A 223 -7.33 3.47 22.58
C LEU A 223 -6.78 3.95 21.24
N LYS A 224 -6.15 5.11 21.22
CA LYS A 224 -5.55 5.71 20.02
C LYS A 224 -4.03 5.62 20.03
N THR A 225 -3.44 5.35 18.88
CA THR A 225 -1.99 5.38 18.71
C THR A 225 -1.47 6.81 18.75
N SER A 226 -0.41 7.09 19.54
CA SER A 226 0.20 8.41 19.57
C SER A 226 1.01 8.70 18.31
N LYS A 227 1.14 10.00 17.94
CA LYS A 227 2.01 10.43 16.83
C LYS A 227 3.46 9.98 17.04
N HIS A 228 3.94 10.03 18.28
CA HIS A 228 5.30 9.61 18.62
C HIS A 228 5.51 8.11 18.40
N LEU A 229 4.55 7.29 18.82
CA LEU A 229 4.61 5.84 18.62
C LEU A 229 4.60 5.47 17.14
N GLN A 230 3.78 6.14 16.32
CA GLN A 230 3.78 5.93 14.87
C GLN A 230 5.10 6.32 14.21
N LYS A 231 5.73 7.42 14.65
CA LYS A 231 7.07 7.80 14.17
C LYS A 231 8.11 6.74 14.51
N LEU A 232 8.05 6.14 15.71
CA LEU A 232 8.96 5.05 16.10
C LEU A 232 8.77 3.80 15.22
N TYR A 233 7.53 3.39 14.98
CA TYR A 233 7.25 2.26 14.08
C TYR A 233 7.77 2.52 12.66
N ARG A 234 7.56 3.73 12.15
CA ARG A 234 8.08 4.12 10.83
C ARG A 234 9.60 4.07 10.81
N LYS A 235 10.26 4.70 11.79
CA LYS A 235 11.73 4.71 11.89
C LYS A 235 12.31 3.30 11.96
N LYS A 236 11.69 2.41 12.76
CA LYS A 236 12.07 0.98 12.80
C LYS A 236 12.00 0.36 11.41
N ASN A 237 10.87 0.51 10.73
CA ASN A 237 10.65 -0.08 9.41
C ASN A 237 11.62 0.47 8.36
N ASP A 238 11.91 1.78 8.40
CA ASP A 238 12.82 2.42 7.45
C ASP A 238 14.27 1.95 7.70
N CYS A 239 14.71 1.87 8.96
CA CYS A 239 16.04 1.32 9.30
C CYS A 239 16.19 -0.14 8.90
N ILE A 240 15.17 -0.99 9.16
CA ILE A 240 15.20 -2.41 8.78
C ILE A 240 15.24 -2.54 7.26
N LYS A 241 14.45 -1.77 6.53
CA LYS A 241 14.46 -1.79 5.06
C LYS A 241 15.79 -1.37 4.49
N ASP A 242 16.36 -0.27 4.96
CA ASP A 242 17.69 0.20 4.54
C ASP A 242 18.75 -0.88 4.79
N TYR A 243 18.71 -1.50 5.97
CA TYR A 243 19.62 -2.58 6.32
C TYR A 243 19.51 -3.78 5.37
N ILE A 244 18.26 -4.25 5.11
CA ILE A 244 18.01 -5.35 4.17
C ILE A 244 18.44 -4.98 2.76
N HIS A 245 18.14 -3.76 2.28
CA HIS A 245 18.57 -3.32 0.96
C HIS A 245 20.11 -3.30 0.80
N LYS A 246 20.82 -2.87 1.83
CA LYS A 246 22.29 -2.90 1.83
C LYS A 246 22.83 -4.33 1.75
N MET A 247 22.24 -5.24 2.53
CA MET A 247 22.63 -6.66 2.49
C MET A 247 22.35 -7.31 1.14
N THR A 248 21.15 -7.13 0.60
CA THR A 248 20.81 -7.70 -0.71
C THR A 248 21.72 -7.15 -1.81
N ARG A 249 21.98 -5.84 -1.81
CA ARG A 249 22.94 -5.25 -2.76
C ARG A 249 24.35 -5.83 -2.61
N TYR A 250 24.79 -6.05 -1.37
CA TYR A 250 26.10 -6.67 -1.14
C TYR A 250 26.15 -8.07 -1.76
N ILE A 251 25.11 -8.89 -1.56
CA ILE A 251 25.02 -10.25 -2.12
C ILE A 251 24.99 -10.21 -3.65
N THR A 252 24.15 -9.35 -4.24
CA THR A 252 24.04 -9.21 -5.69
C THR A 252 25.38 -8.77 -6.33
N ASN A 253 26.17 -7.94 -5.64
CA ASN A 253 27.49 -7.54 -6.13
C ASN A 253 28.58 -8.58 -5.85
N TYR A 254 28.30 -9.56 -4.99
CA TYR A 254 29.25 -10.64 -4.67
C TYR A 254 29.20 -11.77 -5.71
N CYS A 255 28.01 -12.09 -6.21
CA CYS A 255 27.80 -13.06 -7.28
C CYS A 255 28.01 -12.44 -8.65
#